data_d2a688c84bbc077eedd6141fc0d5756e
#
_entry.id   d2a688c84bbc077eedd6141fc0d5756e
#
_cell.length_a   1.000
_cell.length_b   1.000
_cell.length_c   1.000
_cell.angle_alpha   90.00
_cell.angle_beta   90.00
_cell.angle_gamma   90.00
#
_symmetry.space_group_name_H-M   'P 1'
#
loop_
_entity.id
_entity.type
_entity.pdbx_description
1 polymer ?
#
loop_
_entity_poly.entity_id
_entity_poly.type
_entity_poly.pdbx_seq_one_letter_code
_entity_poly.pdbx_strand_id
1 'polypeptide(L)'
;DESRYGGHAPLALDNIIAVVDCARMYDEFHGGRDLLADDIDEDDIESLLIQQIEFCTTLVLNKCDKVTPEQIAELKAIVRSLQKDAKIVEATQSNVPLSEIMNTGRFNFERAYDSAAWIDAMEHPEEHDDPEVLEYGIETFVYERRKPFDADKFNELAHAWPSSIIRTKGMLWAAINPDMCYLFEQAGKQMSLSPNGYFVASAPAEERSQILLENPKMLDDWDPVCGDRMTKLCFIGRNMNRASIEASLDSCLTDWTPQA
;
A
#
# COMPACT_ATOMS: atom_id res chain seq x y z
N ASP A 1 -20.68 16.86 -5.96
CA ASP A 1 -21.10 18.28 -5.98
C ASP A 1 -22.44 18.39 -6.73
N GLU A 2 -23.53 18.11 -6.01
CA GLU A 2 -24.91 18.10 -6.53
C GLU A 2 -25.33 19.46 -7.16
N SER A 3 -24.64 20.54 -6.80
CA SER A 3 -24.96 21.89 -7.27
C SER A 3 -24.63 22.16 -8.75
N ARG A 4 -23.83 21.30 -9.39
CA ARG A 4 -23.40 21.48 -10.79
C ARG A 4 -24.31 20.87 -11.84
N TYR A 5 -25.26 20.00 -11.47
CA TYR A 5 -26.01 19.19 -12.43
C TYR A 5 -27.54 19.43 -12.44
N GLY A 6 -28.02 20.55 -11.98
CA GLY A 6 -29.38 21.03 -12.29
C GLY A 6 -30.54 20.07 -12.01
N GLY A 7 -30.47 19.27 -10.92
CA GLY A 7 -31.62 18.46 -10.47
C GLY A 7 -31.84 17.12 -11.20
N HIS A 8 -30.92 16.70 -12.08
CA HIS A 8 -30.94 15.32 -12.59
C HIS A 8 -30.20 14.41 -11.62
N ALA A 9 -30.70 13.17 -11.47
CA ALA A 9 -30.05 12.17 -10.62
C ALA A 9 -28.56 12.07 -10.96
N PRO A 10 -27.65 12.34 -10.01
CA PRO A 10 -26.24 12.31 -10.30
C PRO A 10 -25.83 10.89 -10.72
N LEU A 11 -24.89 10.79 -11.63
CA LEU A 11 -24.24 9.51 -11.90
C LEU A 11 -23.60 9.03 -10.60
N ALA A 12 -23.93 7.82 -10.19
CA ALA A 12 -23.31 7.16 -9.04
C ALA A 12 -22.26 6.16 -9.55
N LEU A 13 -21.09 6.18 -8.91
CA LEU A 13 -20.08 5.12 -9.13
C LEU A 13 -20.58 3.85 -8.44
N ASP A 14 -20.81 2.78 -9.22
CA ASP A 14 -21.36 1.52 -8.74
C ASP A 14 -20.27 0.53 -8.33
N ASN A 15 -19.18 0.48 -9.11
CA ASN A 15 -18.15 -0.54 -8.99
C ASN A 15 -16.84 -0.05 -9.64
N ILE A 16 -15.70 -0.35 -9.05
CA ILE A 16 -14.37 -0.21 -9.66
C ILE A 16 -13.87 -1.61 -9.97
N ILE A 17 -13.69 -1.91 -11.25
CA ILE A 17 -13.35 -3.25 -11.71
C ILE A 17 -11.92 -3.26 -12.23
N ALA A 18 -11.05 -4.06 -11.61
CA ALA A 18 -9.77 -4.42 -12.16
C ALA A 18 -9.87 -5.76 -12.91
N VAL A 19 -9.21 -5.86 -14.05
CA VAL A 19 -9.13 -7.10 -14.82
C VAL A 19 -7.67 -7.49 -14.94
N VAL A 20 -7.33 -8.67 -14.44
CA VAL A 20 -5.96 -9.17 -14.36
C VAL A 20 -5.81 -10.42 -15.21
N ASP A 21 -4.76 -10.48 -16.02
CA ASP A 21 -4.31 -11.67 -16.73
C ASP A 21 -3.58 -12.59 -15.75
N CYS A 22 -4.16 -13.77 -15.45
CA CYS A 22 -3.59 -14.68 -14.46
C CYS A 22 -2.17 -15.16 -14.81
N ALA A 23 -1.93 -15.50 -16.07
CA ALA A 23 -0.61 -15.98 -16.49
C ALA A 23 0.44 -14.90 -16.30
N ARG A 24 0.14 -13.69 -16.76
CA ARG A 24 1.04 -12.54 -16.64
C ARG A 24 1.28 -12.16 -15.18
N MET A 25 0.22 -12.09 -14.36
CA MET A 25 0.35 -11.78 -12.94
C MET A 25 1.21 -12.83 -12.22
N TYR A 26 1.02 -14.12 -12.55
CA TYR A 26 1.81 -15.19 -11.96
C TYR A 26 3.30 -15.04 -12.29
N ASP A 27 3.63 -14.78 -13.56
CA ASP A 27 5.01 -14.62 -14.03
C ASP A 27 5.69 -13.42 -13.38
N GLU A 28 5.02 -12.27 -13.28
CA GLU A 28 5.56 -11.04 -12.71
C GLU A 28 5.84 -11.17 -11.19
N PHE A 29 4.97 -11.83 -10.43
CA PHE A 29 5.18 -12.06 -8.99
C PHE A 29 6.11 -13.22 -8.67
N HIS A 30 6.46 -14.08 -9.62
CA HIS A 30 7.44 -15.16 -9.45
C HIS A 30 8.81 -14.85 -10.05
N GLY A 31 9.03 -13.65 -10.56
CA GLY A 31 10.30 -13.21 -11.13
C GLY A 31 10.64 -13.94 -12.43
N GLY A 32 9.67 -14.09 -13.32
CA GLY A 32 9.88 -14.58 -14.70
C GLY A 32 10.95 -13.77 -15.42
N ARG A 33 12.19 -14.27 -15.40
CA ARG A 33 13.35 -13.63 -16.02
C ARG A 33 13.30 -13.60 -17.55
N ASP A 34 12.32 -14.26 -18.14
CA ASP A 34 12.25 -14.50 -19.58
C ASP A 34 11.30 -13.54 -20.34
N LEU A 35 10.67 -12.56 -19.66
CA LEU A 35 9.83 -11.54 -20.29
C LEU A 35 10.59 -10.23 -20.64
N LEU A 36 11.91 -10.29 -20.66
CA LEU A 36 12.77 -9.19 -21.10
C LEU A 36 12.68 -9.04 -22.64
N ALA A 37 11.63 -8.44 -23.11
CA ALA A 37 11.65 -7.81 -24.44
C ALA A 37 12.17 -6.38 -24.27
N ASP A 38 13.18 -6.04 -25.06
CA ASP A 38 14.07 -4.87 -24.92
C ASP A 38 13.41 -3.47 -24.96
N ASP A 39 12.08 -3.33 -25.01
CA ASP A 39 11.40 -2.04 -25.30
C ASP A 39 10.19 -1.69 -24.41
N ILE A 40 9.92 -2.40 -23.32
CA ILE A 40 8.86 -2.04 -22.37
C ILE A 40 9.49 -1.87 -21.00
N ASP A 41 9.36 -0.68 -20.41
CA ASP A 41 9.72 -0.43 -19.02
C ASP A 41 8.90 -1.37 -18.11
N GLU A 42 9.46 -2.53 -17.76
CA GLU A 42 8.82 -3.56 -16.94
C GLU A 42 8.41 -3.03 -15.57
N ASP A 43 9.14 -2.03 -15.08
CA ASP A 43 8.90 -1.36 -13.82
C ASP A 43 7.52 -0.69 -13.75
N ASP A 44 6.97 -0.24 -14.88
CA ASP A 44 5.66 0.43 -14.95
C ASP A 44 4.48 -0.55 -14.79
N ILE A 45 4.63 -1.79 -15.23
CA ILE A 45 3.51 -2.75 -15.29
C ILE A 45 3.20 -3.35 -13.93
N GLU A 46 4.22 -3.76 -13.18
CA GLU A 46 4.05 -4.32 -11.84
C GLU A 46 3.42 -3.28 -10.90
N SER A 47 3.95 -2.07 -10.92
CA SER A 47 3.43 -0.95 -10.14
C SER A 47 1.98 -0.61 -10.49
N LEU A 48 1.66 -0.55 -11.79
CA LEU A 48 0.30 -0.29 -12.26
C LEU A 48 -0.66 -1.41 -11.83
N LEU A 49 -0.23 -2.67 -11.90
CA LEU A 49 -1.03 -3.82 -11.50
C LEU A 49 -1.35 -3.77 -10.00
N ILE A 50 -0.35 -3.50 -9.16
CA ILE A 50 -0.54 -3.36 -7.72
C ILE A 50 -1.54 -2.23 -7.41
N GLN A 51 -1.37 -1.05 -8.02
CA GLN A 51 -2.28 0.08 -7.82
C GLN A 51 -3.71 -0.23 -8.25
N GLN A 52 -3.90 -0.94 -9.37
CA GLN A 52 -5.23 -1.36 -9.83
C GLN A 52 -5.89 -2.32 -8.86
N ILE A 53 -5.13 -3.26 -8.27
CA ILE A 53 -5.64 -4.21 -7.28
C ILE A 53 -6.04 -3.49 -5.99
N GLU A 54 -5.21 -2.60 -5.47
CA GLU A 54 -5.45 -1.90 -4.20
C GLU A 54 -6.77 -1.14 -4.16
N PHE A 55 -7.21 -0.57 -5.29
CA PHE A 55 -8.39 0.29 -5.33
C PHE A 55 -9.63 -0.32 -5.97
N CYS A 56 -9.57 -1.57 -6.41
CA CYS A 56 -10.74 -2.21 -7.01
C CYS A 56 -11.75 -2.68 -5.95
N THR A 57 -13.04 -2.67 -6.32
CA THR A 57 -14.12 -3.29 -5.53
C THR A 57 -14.53 -4.64 -6.10
N THR A 58 -14.17 -4.90 -7.36
CA THR A 58 -14.28 -6.21 -8.00
C THR A 58 -13.01 -6.49 -8.81
N LEU A 59 -12.40 -7.63 -8.58
CA LEU A 59 -11.26 -8.11 -9.34
C LEU A 59 -11.67 -9.29 -10.22
N VAL A 60 -11.47 -9.19 -11.51
CA VAL A 60 -11.67 -10.29 -12.46
C VAL A 60 -10.32 -10.94 -12.76
N LEU A 61 -10.13 -12.15 -12.25
CA LEU A 61 -9.02 -13.01 -12.63
C LEU A 61 -9.35 -13.66 -13.97
N ASN A 62 -8.80 -13.10 -15.05
CA ASN A 62 -9.08 -13.57 -16.40
C ASN A 62 -7.99 -14.53 -16.90
N LYS A 63 -8.33 -15.32 -17.92
CA LYS A 63 -7.47 -16.37 -18.49
C LYS A 63 -7.12 -17.47 -17.48
N CYS A 64 -8.06 -17.84 -16.62
CA CYS A 64 -7.90 -18.93 -15.66
C CYS A 64 -7.61 -20.27 -16.35
N ASP A 65 -7.93 -20.41 -17.65
CA ASP A 65 -7.59 -21.56 -18.47
C ASP A 65 -6.10 -21.69 -18.81
N LYS A 66 -5.30 -20.71 -18.49
CA LYS A 66 -3.84 -20.67 -18.77
C LYS A 66 -2.97 -20.99 -17.55
N VAL A 67 -3.55 -21.13 -16.40
CA VAL A 67 -2.88 -21.39 -15.12
C VAL A 67 -3.50 -22.59 -14.42
N THR A 68 -2.75 -23.21 -13.49
CA THR A 68 -3.29 -24.34 -12.71
C THR A 68 -4.17 -23.84 -11.56
N PRO A 69 -5.03 -24.71 -10.98
CA PRO A 69 -5.81 -24.36 -9.80
C PRO A 69 -4.95 -23.89 -8.61
N GLU A 70 -3.77 -24.48 -8.43
CA GLU A 70 -2.82 -24.11 -7.37
C GLU A 70 -2.27 -22.69 -7.62
N GLN A 71 -1.96 -22.36 -8.88
CA GLN A 71 -1.53 -21.02 -9.26
C GLN A 71 -2.64 -19.99 -9.07
N ILE A 72 -3.91 -20.34 -9.35
CA ILE A 72 -5.05 -19.45 -9.06
C ILE A 72 -5.18 -19.19 -7.56
N ALA A 73 -5.02 -20.20 -6.72
CA ALA A 73 -5.08 -20.05 -5.27
C ALA A 73 -3.97 -19.12 -4.77
N GLU A 74 -2.74 -19.27 -5.28
CA GLU A 74 -1.61 -18.40 -4.96
C GLU A 74 -1.87 -16.93 -5.40
N LEU A 75 -2.38 -16.72 -6.63
CA LEU A 75 -2.75 -15.39 -7.10
C LEU A 75 -3.82 -14.73 -6.22
N LYS A 76 -4.81 -15.52 -5.75
CA LYS A 76 -5.81 -15.01 -4.80
C LYS A 76 -5.18 -14.59 -3.48
N ALA A 77 -4.21 -15.33 -2.96
CA ALA A 77 -3.49 -14.96 -1.74
C ALA A 77 -2.73 -13.63 -1.92
N ILE A 78 -2.05 -13.45 -3.06
CA ILE A 78 -1.40 -12.17 -3.41
C ILE A 78 -2.43 -11.03 -3.46
N VAL A 79 -3.56 -11.25 -4.13
CA VAL A 79 -4.63 -10.25 -4.19
C VAL A 79 -5.13 -9.89 -2.79
N ARG A 80 -5.34 -10.87 -1.92
CA ARG A 80 -5.83 -10.65 -0.55
C ARG A 80 -4.83 -9.89 0.31
N SER A 81 -3.52 -10.06 0.08
CA SER A 81 -2.50 -9.29 0.78
C SER A 81 -2.44 -7.81 0.35
N LEU A 82 -2.96 -7.48 -0.84
CA LEU A 82 -3.03 -6.11 -1.35
C LEU A 82 -4.41 -5.48 -1.13
N GLN A 83 -5.48 -6.27 -1.24
CA GLN A 83 -6.87 -5.84 -1.17
C GLN A 83 -7.75 -6.92 -0.52
N LYS A 84 -8.16 -6.69 0.73
CA LYS A 84 -8.90 -7.67 1.54
C LYS A 84 -10.35 -7.88 1.07
N ASP A 85 -11.03 -6.81 0.65
CA ASP A 85 -12.49 -6.77 0.52
C ASP A 85 -13.01 -6.95 -0.90
N ALA A 86 -12.16 -6.82 -1.92
CA ALA A 86 -12.60 -6.92 -3.30
C ALA A 86 -13.26 -8.27 -3.61
N LYS A 87 -14.36 -8.23 -4.35
CA LYS A 87 -14.98 -9.44 -4.89
C LYS A 87 -14.11 -10.02 -5.98
N ILE A 88 -13.56 -11.21 -5.78
CA ILE A 88 -12.79 -11.93 -6.80
C ILE A 88 -13.74 -12.75 -7.66
N VAL A 89 -13.62 -12.63 -8.99
CA VAL A 89 -14.37 -13.36 -10.01
C VAL A 89 -13.37 -14.03 -10.96
N GLU A 90 -13.44 -15.36 -11.05
CA GLU A 90 -12.65 -16.12 -12.02
C GLU A 90 -13.31 -16.09 -13.40
N ALA A 91 -12.54 -15.89 -14.45
CA ALA A 91 -13.04 -15.83 -15.81
C ALA A 91 -12.09 -16.47 -16.84
N THR A 92 -12.67 -16.94 -17.92
CA THR A 92 -11.99 -17.37 -19.14
C THR A 92 -12.55 -16.56 -20.30
N GLN A 93 -11.67 -15.97 -21.12
CA GLN A 93 -12.06 -15.10 -22.24
C GLN A 93 -12.98 -13.94 -21.81
N SER A 94 -12.77 -13.40 -20.60
CA SER A 94 -13.58 -12.33 -20.00
C SER A 94 -15.08 -12.63 -19.90
N ASN A 95 -15.46 -13.92 -19.87
CA ASN A 95 -16.84 -14.31 -19.69
C ASN A 95 -17.26 -14.18 -18.23
N VAL A 96 -17.81 -13.02 -17.87
CA VAL A 96 -18.26 -12.65 -16.53
C VAL A 96 -19.75 -12.34 -16.58
N PRO A 97 -20.56 -12.87 -15.65
CA PRO A 97 -21.99 -12.49 -15.55
C PRO A 97 -22.13 -10.98 -15.33
N LEU A 98 -23.03 -10.33 -16.07
CA LEU A 98 -23.24 -8.88 -15.93
C LEU A 98 -23.65 -8.47 -14.51
N SER A 99 -24.33 -9.33 -13.77
CA SER A 99 -24.69 -9.12 -12.36
C SER A 99 -23.47 -8.99 -11.42
N GLU A 100 -22.30 -9.45 -11.83
CA GLU A 100 -21.06 -9.30 -11.05
C GLU A 100 -20.35 -7.97 -11.29
N ILE A 101 -20.71 -7.24 -12.35
CA ILE A 101 -20.02 -6.04 -12.77
C ILE A 101 -20.92 -4.79 -12.89
N MET A 102 -22.24 -4.97 -12.94
CA MET A 102 -23.22 -3.87 -13.08
C MET A 102 -24.31 -3.94 -12.01
N ASN A 103 -24.72 -2.77 -11.52
CA ASN A 103 -25.73 -2.60 -10.48
C ASN A 103 -25.40 -3.39 -9.20
N THR A 104 -24.13 -3.41 -8.85
CA THR A 104 -23.61 -4.19 -7.72
C THR A 104 -23.72 -3.47 -6.39
N GLY A 105 -23.75 -2.12 -6.40
CA GLY A 105 -23.71 -1.29 -5.21
C GLY A 105 -22.45 -1.50 -4.37
N ARG A 106 -21.35 -2.02 -4.96
CA ARG A 106 -20.13 -2.37 -4.21
C ARG A 106 -19.26 -1.17 -3.89
N PHE A 107 -19.36 -0.11 -4.68
CA PHE A 107 -18.54 1.06 -4.42
C PHE A 107 -19.08 1.86 -3.23
N ASN A 108 -18.22 2.03 -2.23
CA ASN A 108 -18.38 2.99 -1.15
C ASN A 108 -17.02 3.66 -0.97
N PHE A 109 -16.98 5.00 -0.98
CA PHE A 109 -15.73 5.76 -0.97
C PHE A 109 -14.89 5.50 0.29
N GLU A 110 -15.50 5.53 1.46
CA GLU A 110 -14.82 5.28 2.75
C GLU A 110 -14.25 3.87 2.77
N ARG A 111 -15.10 2.88 2.45
CA ARG A 111 -14.69 1.48 2.41
C ARG A 111 -13.62 1.19 1.36
N ALA A 112 -13.68 1.81 0.18
CA ALA A 112 -12.67 1.63 -0.86
C ALA A 112 -11.31 2.24 -0.46
N TYR A 113 -11.33 3.31 0.34
CA TYR A 113 -10.12 3.92 0.89
C TYR A 113 -9.51 3.05 2.00
N ASP A 114 -10.32 2.56 2.93
CA ASP A 114 -9.87 1.79 4.09
C ASP A 114 -9.55 0.32 3.75
N SER A 115 -10.01 -0.19 2.60
CA SER A 115 -9.84 -1.60 2.21
C SER A 115 -8.45 -1.97 1.69
N ALA A 116 -7.59 -0.98 1.44
CA ALA A 116 -6.20 -1.26 1.12
C ALA A 116 -5.52 -1.92 2.33
N ALA A 117 -4.99 -3.12 2.13
CA ALA A 117 -4.46 -3.96 3.21
C ALA A 117 -3.36 -3.27 4.05
N TRP A 118 -2.62 -2.33 3.46
CA TRP A 118 -1.59 -1.58 4.16
C TRP A 118 -2.16 -0.61 5.23
N ILE A 119 -3.37 -0.05 5.02
CA ILE A 119 -4.03 0.81 6.02
C ILE A 119 -4.44 -0.02 7.22
N ASP A 120 -5.13 -1.12 6.97
CA ASP A 120 -5.55 -2.06 8.01
C ASP A 120 -4.33 -2.60 8.80
N ALA A 121 -3.23 -2.92 8.11
CA ALA A 121 -1.99 -3.34 8.76
C ALA A 121 -1.40 -2.25 9.67
N MET A 122 -1.52 -0.98 9.29
CA MET A 122 -1.04 0.13 10.12
C MET A 122 -1.93 0.40 11.33
N GLU A 123 -3.25 0.15 11.21
CA GLU A 123 -4.21 0.36 12.30
C GLU A 123 -4.26 -0.83 13.27
N HIS A 124 -4.09 -2.06 12.75
CA HIS A 124 -4.20 -3.31 13.50
C HIS A 124 -2.98 -4.22 13.31
N PRO A 125 -1.77 -3.83 13.74
CA PRO A 125 -0.53 -4.55 13.45
C PRO A 125 -0.47 -5.97 14.03
N GLU A 126 -1.37 -6.32 14.95
CA GLU A 126 -1.42 -7.63 15.62
C GLU A 126 -2.30 -8.67 14.89
N GLU A 127 -3.07 -8.28 13.86
CA GLU A 127 -4.15 -9.10 13.27
C GLU A 127 -3.83 -9.62 11.84
N HIS A 128 -2.55 -9.60 11.40
CA HIS A 128 -2.21 -9.84 10.00
C HIS A 128 -1.83 -11.28 9.63
N ASP A 129 -2.10 -12.24 10.49
CA ASP A 129 -1.84 -13.66 10.22
C ASP A 129 -3.03 -14.34 9.53
N ASP A 130 -3.31 -14.01 8.25
CA ASP A 130 -4.23 -14.80 7.44
C ASP A 130 -3.53 -16.11 7.03
N PRO A 131 -4.00 -17.28 7.52
CA PRO A 131 -3.36 -18.56 7.23
C PRO A 131 -3.27 -18.89 5.74
N GLU A 132 -4.26 -18.45 4.93
CA GLU A 132 -4.26 -18.69 3.48
C GLU A 132 -3.15 -17.89 2.79
N VAL A 133 -2.85 -16.69 3.27
CA VAL A 133 -1.80 -15.81 2.74
C VAL A 133 -0.41 -16.34 3.14
N LEU A 134 -0.26 -16.75 4.39
CA LEU A 134 0.99 -17.30 4.93
C LEU A 134 1.41 -18.62 4.27
N GLU A 135 0.46 -19.46 3.82
CA GLU A 135 0.75 -20.71 3.11
C GLU A 135 1.60 -20.49 1.86
N TYR A 136 1.45 -19.34 1.20
CA TYR A 136 2.22 -18.97 0.00
C TYR A 136 3.48 -18.16 0.30
N GLY A 137 3.85 -18.02 1.58
CA GLY A 137 5.00 -17.26 2.03
C GLY A 137 4.84 -15.76 1.87
N ILE A 138 3.60 -15.28 1.74
CA ILE A 138 3.29 -13.84 1.70
C ILE A 138 3.11 -13.36 3.13
N GLU A 139 3.81 -12.30 3.47
CA GLU A 139 3.88 -11.76 4.82
C GLU A 139 3.62 -10.25 4.79
N THR A 140 3.04 -9.74 5.87
CA THR A 140 2.86 -8.31 6.08
C THR A 140 3.44 -7.93 7.44
N PHE A 141 4.20 -6.85 7.51
CA PHE A 141 4.64 -6.30 8.78
C PHE A 141 4.73 -4.77 8.74
N VAL A 142 4.63 -4.16 9.92
CA VAL A 142 4.79 -2.71 10.09
C VAL A 142 6.15 -2.44 10.72
N TYR A 143 6.89 -1.51 10.11
CA TYR A 143 8.11 -0.92 10.65
C TYR A 143 7.78 0.44 11.22
N GLU A 144 8.07 0.64 12.50
CA GLU A 144 7.83 1.91 13.18
C GLU A 144 9.07 2.36 13.93
N ARG A 145 9.51 3.61 13.70
CA ARG A 145 10.64 4.24 14.41
C ARG A 145 10.39 5.73 14.63
N ARG A 146 10.84 6.20 15.78
CA ARG A 146 10.76 7.61 16.18
C ARG A 146 12.12 8.30 16.06
N LYS A 147 12.78 8.06 14.95
CA LYS A 147 14.00 8.75 14.50
C LYS A 147 13.87 9.06 13.00
N PRO A 148 14.35 10.23 12.56
CA PRO A 148 14.29 10.56 11.14
C PRO A 148 15.33 9.77 10.35
N PHE A 149 15.01 9.57 9.07
CA PHE A 149 15.91 9.01 8.08
C PHE A 149 16.89 10.07 7.57
N ASP A 150 18.15 9.69 7.45
CA ASP A 150 19.14 10.38 6.63
C ASP A 150 18.79 10.16 5.16
N ALA A 151 18.62 11.26 4.41
CA ALA A 151 18.13 11.18 3.03
C ALA A 151 19.11 10.48 2.08
N ASP A 152 20.42 10.68 2.27
CA ASP A 152 21.42 10.08 1.39
C ASP A 152 21.51 8.57 1.63
N LYS A 153 21.54 8.14 2.90
CA LYS A 153 21.55 6.71 3.24
C LYS A 153 20.28 6.00 2.80
N PHE A 154 19.11 6.65 2.95
CA PHE A 154 17.86 6.07 2.50
C PHE A 154 17.82 5.95 0.98
N ASN A 155 18.34 6.93 0.25
CA ASN A 155 18.47 6.87 -1.20
C ASN A 155 19.41 5.75 -1.65
N GLU A 156 20.54 5.53 -0.96
CA GLU A 156 21.42 4.39 -1.23
C GLU A 156 20.70 3.04 -1.01
N LEU A 157 19.93 2.92 0.08
CA LEU A 157 19.12 1.73 0.37
C LEU A 157 18.05 1.51 -0.70
N ALA A 158 17.41 2.58 -1.19
CA ALA A 158 16.39 2.50 -2.23
C ALA A 158 16.93 1.88 -3.54
N HIS A 159 18.20 2.12 -3.88
CA HIS A 159 18.85 1.49 -5.04
C HIS A 159 19.16 0.00 -4.83
N ALA A 160 19.14 -0.48 -3.59
CA ALA A 160 19.40 -1.88 -3.23
C ALA A 160 18.17 -2.54 -2.58
N TRP A 161 16.97 -2.07 -2.94
CA TRP A 161 15.72 -2.54 -2.34
C TRP A 161 15.53 -4.04 -2.54
N PRO A 162 15.14 -4.79 -1.49
CA PRO A 162 14.95 -6.23 -1.61
C PRO A 162 13.82 -6.59 -2.58
N SER A 163 14.10 -7.45 -3.56
CA SER A 163 13.10 -7.94 -4.53
C SER A 163 12.00 -8.82 -3.92
N SER A 164 12.14 -9.22 -2.66
CA SER A 164 11.10 -9.94 -1.90
C SER A 164 9.95 -9.04 -1.46
N ILE A 165 10.12 -7.71 -1.53
CA ILE A 165 9.11 -6.74 -1.15
C ILE A 165 8.27 -6.42 -2.38
N ILE A 166 6.98 -6.74 -2.32
CA ILE A 166 5.99 -6.44 -3.36
C ILE A 166 5.50 -5.00 -3.24
N ARG A 167 5.18 -4.58 -2.00
CA ARG A 167 4.61 -3.28 -1.71
C ARG A 167 5.16 -2.73 -0.41
N THR A 168 5.51 -1.45 -0.40
CA THR A 168 5.74 -0.67 0.82
C THR A 168 4.97 0.64 0.73
N LYS A 169 4.28 0.99 1.79
CA LYS A 169 3.60 2.29 1.86
C LYS A 169 3.52 2.79 3.30
N GLY A 170 3.57 4.10 3.46
CA GLY A 170 3.34 4.72 4.75
C GLY A 170 4.06 6.06 4.93
N MET A 171 4.03 6.54 6.16
CA MET A 171 4.64 7.80 6.54
C MET A 171 6.13 7.64 6.77
N LEU A 172 6.92 8.58 6.27
CA LEU A 172 8.36 8.65 6.46
C LEU A 172 8.75 10.00 7.06
N TRP A 173 9.52 9.97 8.12
CA TRP A 173 10.12 11.13 8.74
C TRP A 173 11.57 11.27 8.28
N ALA A 174 11.90 12.41 7.63
CA ALA A 174 13.23 12.67 7.07
C ALA A 174 13.93 13.83 7.78
N ALA A 175 15.24 13.68 8.04
CA ALA A 175 16.05 14.67 8.74
C ALA A 175 16.26 15.97 7.93
N ILE A 176 16.17 15.88 6.59
CA ILE A 176 16.33 17.04 5.71
C ILE A 176 15.24 18.11 5.92
N ASN A 177 14.04 17.69 6.28
CA ASN A 177 12.96 18.59 6.70
C ASN A 177 12.16 17.89 7.81
N PRO A 178 12.55 18.02 9.08
CA PRO A 178 11.99 17.25 10.18
C PRO A 178 10.55 17.64 10.55
N ASP A 179 10.03 18.73 10.00
CA ASP A 179 8.67 19.18 10.22
C ASP A 179 7.68 18.62 9.19
N MET A 180 8.20 18.12 8.06
CA MET A 180 7.41 17.56 6.97
C MET A 180 7.25 16.05 7.14
N CYS A 181 6.00 15.58 7.09
CA CYS A 181 5.66 14.18 6.89
C CYS A 181 5.71 13.86 5.39
N TYR A 182 6.41 12.82 5.02
CA TYR A 182 6.43 12.33 3.65
C TYR A 182 5.64 11.05 3.53
N LEU A 183 4.94 10.88 2.40
CA LEU A 183 4.38 9.61 2.00
C LEU A 183 5.42 8.87 1.16
N PHE A 184 5.88 7.74 1.64
CA PHE A 184 6.71 6.81 0.87
C PHE A 184 5.84 5.72 0.28
N GLU A 185 6.02 5.46 -1.00
CA GLU A 185 5.33 4.40 -1.74
C GLU A 185 6.34 3.64 -2.59
N GLN A 186 6.31 2.31 -2.49
CA GLN A 186 7.04 1.40 -3.36
C GLN A 186 6.07 0.34 -3.84
N ALA A 187 6.06 0.09 -5.15
CA ALA A 187 5.32 -0.99 -5.79
C ALA A 187 6.22 -1.58 -6.87
N GLY A 188 6.55 -2.86 -6.76
CA GLY A 188 7.58 -3.46 -7.59
C GLY A 188 8.90 -2.69 -7.46
N LYS A 189 9.45 -2.23 -8.58
CA LYS A 189 10.69 -1.43 -8.59
C LYS A 189 10.45 0.07 -8.53
N GLN A 190 9.22 0.53 -8.71
CA GLN A 190 8.88 1.95 -8.64
C GLN A 190 8.83 2.43 -7.19
N MET A 191 9.44 3.57 -6.94
CA MET A 191 9.43 4.24 -5.65
C MET A 191 9.10 5.70 -5.82
N SER A 192 8.33 6.22 -4.88
CA SER A 192 8.04 7.64 -4.80
C SER A 192 8.08 8.14 -3.37
N LEU A 193 8.50 9.37 -3.19
CA LEU A 193 8.48 10.09 -1.94
C LEU A 193 7.84 11.45 -2.18
N SER A 194 6.67 11.68 -1.60
CA SER A 194 5.92 12.93 -1.79
C SER A 194 5.60 13.60 -0.46
N PRO A 195 5.56 14.95 -0.40
CA PRO A 195 5.10 15.66 0.78
C PRO A 195 3.64 15.28 1.11
N ASN A 196 3.37 14.96 2.38
CA ASN A 196 2.04 14.56 2.87
C ASN A 196 1.53 15.46 4.01
N GLY A 197 2.01 16.70 4.07
CA GLY A 197 1.66 17.65 5.11
C GLY A 197 2.73 17.78 6.19
N TYR A 198 2.43 18.58 7.21
CA TYR A 198 3.33 18.83 8.33
C TYR A 198 2.92 18.00 9.54
N PHE A 199 3.90 17.57 10.33
CA PHE A 199 3.61 16.97 11.63
C PHE A 199 2.93 17.99 12.55
N VAL A 200 1.95 17.56 13.32
CA VAL A 200 1.22 18.43 14.26
C VAL A 200 2.17 19.01 15.32
N ALA A 201 3.21 18.27 15.69
CA ALA A 201 4.24 18.74 16.61
C ALA A 201 5.05 19.94 16.08
N SER A 202 5.02 20.22 14.76
CA SER A 202 5.66 21.41 14.17
C SER A 202 4.77 22.66 14.17
N ALA A 203 3.47 22.50 14.45
CA ALA A 203 2.54 23.61 14.51
C ALA A 203 2.80 24.52 15.73
N PRO A 204 2.45 25.81 15.64
CA PRO A 204 2.46 26.73 16.79
C PRO A 204 1.65 26.15 17.97
N ALA A 205 2.05 26.46 19.20
CA ALA A 205 1.49 25.84 20.41
C ALA A 205 -0.05 25.97 20.53
N GLU A 206 -0.61 27.11 20.11
CA GLU A 206 -2.05 27.33 20.15
C GLU A 206 -2.78 26.44 19.13
N GLU A 207 -2.31 26.41 17.89
CA GLU A 207 -2.87 25.60 16.80
C GLU A 207 -2.73 24.10 17.13
N ARG A 208 -1.56 23.68 17.59
CA ARG A 208 -1.31 22.30 18.03
C ARG A 208 -2.29 21.86 19.12
N SER A 209 -2.51 22.73 20.12
CA SER A 209 -3.43 22.42 21.20
C SER A 209 -4.88 22.26 20.70
N GLN A 210 -5.29 23.08 19.74
CA GLN A 210 -6.62 22.98 19.13
C GLN A 210 -6.75 21.70 18.32
N ILE A 211 -5.78 21.35 17.48
CA ILE A 211 -5.79 20.10 16.69
C ILE A 211 -5.88 18.87 17.61
N LEU A 212 -5.11 18.84 18.71
CA LEU A 212 -5.12 17.72 19.65
C LEU A 212 -6.46 17.63 20.43
N LEU A 213 -7.12 18.75 20.71
CA LEU A 213 -8.45 18.75 21.31
C LEU A 213 -9.53 18.24 20.37
N GLU A 214 -9.41 18.54 19.07
CA GLU A 214 -10.33 18.09 18.03
C GLU A 214 -10.09 16.60 17.67
N ASN A 215 -8.86 16.11 17.84
CA ASN A 215 -8.45 14.75 17.50
C ASN A 215 -7.75 14.06 18.70
N PRO A 216 -8.46 13.73 19.77
CA PRO A 216 -7.86 13.21 21.01
C PRO A 216 -7.13 11.86 20.83
N LYS A 217 -7.49 11.05 19.81
CA LYS A 217 -6.80 9.80 19.49
C LYS A 217 -5.32 9.99 19.11
N MET A 218 -4.95 11.18 18.63
CA MET A 218 -3.55 11.47 18.33
C MET A 218 -2.66 11.47 19.56
N LEU A 219 -3.25 11.63 20.76
CA LEU A 219 -2.51 11.58 22.03
C LEU A 219 -2.07 10.16 22.41
N ASP A 220 -2.73 9.14 21.88
CA ASP A 220 -2.40 7.74 22.15
C ASP A 220 -1.00 7.39 21.61
N ASP A 221 -0.63 7.99 20.48
CA ASP A 221 0.69 7.82 19.81
C ASP A 221 1.65 9.02 20.01
N TRP A 222 1.33 9.95 20.91
CA TRP A 222 2.12 11.15 21.12
C TRP A 222 3.38 10.91 21.95
N ASP A 223 4.55 11.11 21.32
CA ASP A 223 5.83 11.03 22.03
C ASP A 223 6.19 12.35 22.74
N PRO A 224 6.69 12.32 24.00
CA PRO A 224 7.03 13.53 24.74
C PRO A 224 8.15 14.37 24.12
N VAL A 225 9.03 13.78 23.30
CA VAL A 225 10.19 14.44 22.70
C VAL A 225 9.90 14.89 21.26
N CYS A 226 9.37 14.00 20.44
CA CYS A 226 9.19 14.25 19.02
C CYS A 226 7.72 14.48 18.61
N GLY A 227 6.75 14.34 19.52
CA GLY A 227 5.33 14.50 19.22
C GLY A 227 4.79 13.36 18.36
N ASP A 228 4.09 13.71 17.28
CA ASP A 228 3.57 12.77 16.28
C ASP A 228 4.60 12.40 15.19
N ARG A 229 5.83 12.91 15.28
CA ARG A 229 6.88 12.59 14.32
C ARG A 229 7.28 11.13 14.44
N MET A 230 7.06 10.39 13.37
CA MET A 230 7.48 9.00 13.26
C MET A 230 7.63 8.58 11.79
N THR A 231 8.36 7.51 11.58
CA THR A 231 8.24 6.71 10.37
C THR A 231 7.40 5.49 10.69
N LYS A 232 6.35 5.25 9.90
CA LYS A 232 5.49 4.07 10.00
C LYS A 232 5.23 3.56 8.59
N LEU A 233 5.87 2.43 8.23
CA LEU A 233 5.83 1.83 6.92
C LEU A 233 5.27 0.40 7.01
N CYS A 234 4.26 0.11 6.21
CA CYS A 234 3.76 -1.24 6.00
C CYS A 234 4.51 -1.90 4.85
N PHE A 235 4.98 -3.12 5.07
CA PHE A 235 5.65 -3.97 4.10
C PHE A 235 4.78 -5.17 3.79
N ILE A 236 4.55 -5.42 2.51
CA ILE A 236 3.91 -6.62 1.98
C ILE A 236 4.90 -7.28 1.04
N GLY A 237 5.19 -8.55 1.22
CA GLY A 237 6.16 -9.24 0.38
C GLY A 237 6.15 -10.74 0.56
N ARG A 238 7.05 -11.41 -0.16
CA ARG A 238 7.12 -12.86 -0.17
C ARG A 238 8.45 -13.35 0.39
N ASN A 239 8.40 -14.25 1.39
CA ASN A 239 9.57 -14.82 2.04
C ASN A 239 10.56 -13.72 2.50
N MET A 240 10.03 -12.66 3.07
CA MET A 240 10.83 -11.51 3.52
C MET A 240 11.70 -11.88 4.71
N ASN A 241 12.96 -11.45 4.69
CA ASN A 241 13.77 -11.45 5.90
C ASN A 241 13.53 -10.16 6.68
N ARG A 242 12.47 -10.12 7.51
CA ARG A 242 12.08 -8.96 8.30
C ARG A 242 13.26 -8.37 9.09
N ALA A 243 14.02 -9.19 9.79
CA ALA A 243 15.16 -8.73 10.61
C ALA A 243 16.23 -8.01 9.76
N SER A 244 16.50 -8.52 8.55
CA SER A 244 17.46 -7.89 7.63
C SER A 244 16.92 -6.58 7.07
N ILE A 245 15.63 -6.51 6.74
CA ILE A 245 14.97 -5.29 6.25
C ILE A 245 14.99 -4.22 7.34
N GLU A 246 14.56 -4.56 8.56
CA GLU A 246 14.58 -3.64 9.70
C GLU A 246 16.00 -3.13 10.00
N ALA A 247 17.01 -4.00 9.99
CA ALA A 247 18.40 -3.62 10.22
C ALA A 247 18.93 -2.66 9.14
N SER A 248 18.57 -2.88 7.88
CA SER A 248 18.93 -1.99 6.78
C SER A 248 18.30 -0.62 6.93
N LEU A 249 17.02 -0.56 7.28
CA LEU A 249 16.30 0.69 7.55
C LEU A 249 16.87 1.40 8.79
N ASP A 250 17.14 0.67 9.87
CA ASP A 250 17.72 1.24 11.10
C ASP A 250 19.12 1.84 10.85
N SER A 251 19.89 1.32 9.90
CA SER A 251 21.18 1.89 9.49
C SER A 251 21.07 3.27 8.83
N CYS A 252 19.91 3.58 8.27
CA CYS A 252 19.62 4.87 7.64
C CYS A 252 19.13 5.94 8.64
N LEU A 253 18.84 5.55 9.90
CA LEU A 253 18.36 6.48 10.90
C LEU A 253 19.48 7.43 11.37
N THR A 254 19.08 8.62 11.78
CA THR A 254 19.99 9.62 12.38
C THR A 254 19.39 10.20 13.67
N ASP A 255 20.26 10.73 14.52
CA ASP A 255 19.79 11.39 15.74
C ASP A 255 19.15 12.74 15.41
N TRP A 256 18.12 13.07 16.16
CA TRP A 256 17.41 14.34 16.04
C TRP A 256 17.11 14.91 17.43
N THR A 257 17.23 16.21 17.54
CA THR A 257 16.85 16.94 18.76
C THR A 257 15.90 18.08 18.40
N PRO A 258 14.86 18.33 19.19
CA PRO A 258 13.98 19.48 18.99
C PRO A 258 14.78 20.77 18.88
N GLN A 259 14.49 21.59 17.89
CA GLN A 259 15.00 22.95 17.85
C GLN A 259 14.24 23.78 18.90
N ALA A 260 14.99 24.48 19.75
CA ALA A 260 14.45 25.27 20.86
C ALA A 260 13.65 26.50 20.37
#